data_d76bcfc2c3ca9f8dd538b653d22d6a90
#
_entry.id   d76bcfc2c3ca9f8dd538b653d22d6a90
#
_cell.length_a   1.000
_cell.length_b   1.000
_cell.length_c   1.000
_cell.angle_alpha   90.00
_cell.angle_beta   90.00
_cell.angle_gamma   90.00
#
_symmetry.space_group_name_H-M   'P 1'
#
loop_
_entity.id
_entity.type
_entity.pdbx_description
1 polymer ?
#
loop_
_entity_poly.entity_id
_entity_poly.type
_entity_poly.pdbx_seq_one_letter_code
_entity_poly.pdbx_strand_id
1 'polypeptide(L)'
;MATFGIAGATLDFDVRDTSGGPAVVALHGLTSSRRREALMRLDIASRVEGVRLLRYDARGHGRSGGTTDPADYRWPALARDLLGLLDHVVPGERVHGVGPSMGAGTLLHAALADPARFASLTLMLPPTAWGTRRARSRDYERSASAVEADGVAALDAGADDADLPPAARGRPRTGPDVRADLLPAILRGAAATDLPAPEELERITVPVQVLAWTGDPGHPESTAQTLRERLPAAALSIAATPDDVVWWSRLLAARLRRWETLDPTVDGGPAGVREATGGRPRGDRVGVSPWKGRWFDSG
;
A
#
# COMPACT_ATOMS: atom_id res chain seq x y z
N MET A 1 -9.43 -7.93 -14.73
CA MET A 1 -8.04 -7.51 -14.43
C MET A 1 -7.61 -6.60 -15.56
N ALA A 2 -6.96 -5.53 -15.23
CA ALA A 2 -6.52 -4.51 -16.18
C ALA A 2 -5.01 -4.30 -16.04
N THR A 3 -4.42 -3.66 -17.05
CA THR A 3 -2.98 -3.38 -17.08
C THR A 3 -2.72 -1.92 -17.40
N PHE A 4 -1.65 -1.38 -16.82
CA PHE A 4 -1.17 -0.02 -17.06
C PHE A 4 0.30 -0.04 -17.45
N GLY A 5 0.62 0.57 -18.61
CA GLY A 5 2.00 0.66 -19.11
C GLY A 5 2.79 1.74 -18.39
N ILE A 6 3.98 1.40 -17.92
CA ILE A 6 4.98 2.30 -17.35
C ILE A 6 6.32 2.13 -18.08
N ALA A 7 7.29 2.99 -17.83
CA ALA A 7 8.62 2.83 -18.41
C ALA A 7 9.23 1.48 -18.01
N GLY A 8 9.52 0.63 -19.01
CA GLY A 8 10.15 -0.68 -18.83
C GLY A 8 9.26 -1.79 -18.23
N ALA A 9 7.97 -1.54 -17.96
CA ALA A 9 7.11 -2.55 -17.38
C ALA A 9 5.61 -2.30 -17.66
N THR A 10 4.79 -3.29 -17.26
CA THR A 10 3.33 -3.19 -17.24
C THR A 10 2.86 -3.57 -15.84
N LEU A 11 2.06 -2.73 -15.20
CA LEU A 11 1.44 -3.02 -13.91
C LEU A 11 0.10 -3.73 -14.11
N ASP A 12 -0.09 -4.86 -13.44
CA ASP A 12 -1.38 -5.56 -13.37
C ASP A 12 -2.16 -5.06 -12.16
N PHE A 13 -3.41 -4.70 -12.34
CA PHE A 13 -4.25 -4.17 -11.28
C PHE A 13 -5.70 -4.65 -11.36
N ASP A 14 -6.43 -4.50 -10.27
CA ASP A 14 -7.88 -4.65 -10.22
C ASP A 14 -8.53 -3.50 -9.45
N VAL A 15 -9.78 -3.23 -9.80
CA VAL A 15 -10.62 -2.26 -9.11
C VAL A 15 -11.89 -2.95 -8.67
N ARG A 16 -12.25 -2.79 -7.40
CA ARG A 16 -13.56 -3.16 -6.86
C ARG A 16 -14.29 -1.87 -6.48
N ASP A 17 -15.40 -1.62 -7.16
CA ASP A 17 -16.30 -0.52 -6.82
C ASP A 17 -17.69 -1.09 -6.52
N THR A 18 -18.06 -1.10 -5.25
CA THR A 18 -19.35 -1.65 -4.81
C THR A 18 -20.34 -0.58 -4.33
N SER A 19 -19.91 0.67 -4.18
CA SER A 19 -20.73 1.65 -3.46
C SER A 19 -20.49 3.11 -3.84
N GLY A 20 -19.51 3.41 -4.72
CA GLY A 20 -19.11 4.79 -4.99
C GLY A 20 -18.50 5.53 -3.80
N GLY A 21 -18.06 4.81 -2.75
CA GLY A 21 -17.43 5.38 -1.55
C GLY A 21 -16.00 5.88 -1.77
N PRO A 22 -15.24 6.18 -0.70
CA PRO A 22 -13.90 6.74 -0.80
C PRO A 22 -12.94 5.82 -1.57
N ALA A 23 -12.05 6.43 -2.34
CA ALA A 23 -11.04 5.71 -3.11
C ALA A 23 -9.91 5.24 -2.18
N VAL A 24 -9.64 3.94 -2.18
CA VAL A 24 -8.56 3.30 -1.42
C VAL A 24 -7.60 2.63 -2.40
N VAL A 25 -6.30 2.88 -2.26
CA VAL A 25 -5.27 2.12 -2.96
C VAL A 25 -4.53 1.22 -1.98
N ALA A 26 -4.47 -0.08 -2.29
CA ALA A 26 -3.76 -1.06 -1.47
C ALA A 26 -2.51 -1.57 -2.21
N LEU A 27 -1.38 -1.46 -1.51
CA LEU A 27 -0.06 -1.91 -1.91
C LEU A 27 0.29 -3.20 -1.16
N HIS A 28 1.33 -3.90 -1.64
CA HIS A 28 1.87 -5.10 -1.00
C HIS A 28 3.33 -4.90 -0.54
N GLY A 29 3.86 -5.87 0.21
CA GLY A 29 5.24 -5.90 0.68
C GLY A 29 6.23 -6.41 -0.35
N LEU A 30 7.54 -6.33 -0.03
CA LEU A 30 8.62 -6.87 -0.85
C LEU A 30 8.43 -8.38 -1.07
N THR A 31 8.71 -8.86 -2.27
CA THR A 31 8.51 -10.25 -2.71
C THR A 31 7.07 -10.78 -2.58
N SER A 32 6.10 -9.90 -2.33
CA SER A 32 4.69 -10.22 -2.22
C SER A 32 3.91 -9.86 -3.49
N SER A 33 2.58 -9.93 -3.42
CA SER A 33 1.63 -9.54 -4.46
C SER A 33 0.25 -9.38 -3.85
N ARG A 34 -0.72 -8.86 -4.59
CA ARG A 34 -2.14 -8.86 -4.18
C ARG A 34 -2.60 -10.25 -3.72
N ARG A 35 -2.22 -11.30 -4.47
CA ARG A 35 -2.57 -12.68 -4.17
C ARG A 35 -1.93 -13.14 -2.87
N ARG A 36 -0.64 -12.88 -2.70
CA ARG A 36 0.12 -13.31 -1.53
C ARG A 36 -0.36 -12.60 -0.26
N GLU A 37 -0.63 -11.29 -0.32
CA GLU A 37 -1.21 -10.53 0.82
C GLU A 37 -2.55 -11.14 1.27
N ALA A 38 -3.40 -11.53 0.33
CA ALA A 38 -4.68 -12.18 0.64
C ALA A 38 -4.48 -13.56 1.30
N LEU A 39 -3.55 -14.38 0.80
CA LEU A 39 -3.20 -15.66 1.39
C LEU A 39 -2.65 -15.50 2.82
N MET A 40 -1.76 -14.53 3.03
CA MET A 40 -1.19 -14.23 4.35
C MET A 40 -2.16 -13.49 5.28
N ARG A 41 -3.37 -13.18 4.83
CA ARG A 41 -4.39 -12.41 5.57
C ARG A 41 -3.92 -11.02 6.01
N LEU A 42 -3.03 -10.39 5.22
CA LEU A 42 -2.56 -9.01 5.40
C LEU A 42 -3.27 -8.02 4.48
N ASP A 43 -4.10 -8.48 3.56
CA ASP A 43 -4.96 -7.65 2.70
C ASP A 43 -6.16 -7.10 3.50
N ILE A 44 -5.88 -6.15 4.40
CA ILE A 44 -6.90 -5.58 5.30
C ILE A 44 -7.90 -4.69 4.56
N ALA A 45 -7.48 -4.05 3.46
CA ALA A 45 -8.34 -3.16 2.68
C ALA A 45 -9.46 -3.93 1.96
N SER A 46 -9.22 -5.17 1.53
CA SER A 46 -10.23 -6.00 0.89
C SER A 46 -11.37 -6.42 1.81
N ARG A 47 -11.20 -6.26 3.12
CA ARG A 47 -12.22 -6.56 4.14
C ARG A 47 -13.07 -5.34 4.52
N VAL A 48 -12.77 -4.19 3.93
CA VAL A 48 -13.55 -2.98 4.17
C VAL A 48 -14.62 -2.88 3.09
N GLU A 49 -15.85 -2.73 3.53
CA GLU A 49 -17.00 -2.50 2.67
C GLU A 49 -17.23 -0.99 2.47
N GLY A 50 -17.97 -0.62 1.42
CA GLY A 50 -18.30 0.76 1.16
C GLY A 50 -17.15 1.60 0.60
N VAL A 51 -16.14 0.97 -0.01
CA VAL A 51 -14.99 1.65 -0.61
C VAL A 51 -14.79 1.27 -2.07
N ARG A 52 -14.21 2.17 -2.83
CA ARG A 52 -13.66 1.90 -4.17
C ARG A 52 -12.20 1.49 -3.99
N LEU A 53 -11.91 0.20 -4.14
CA LEU A 53 -10.61 -0.38 -3.85
C LEU A 53 -9.83 -0.64 -5.12
N LEU A 54 -8.71 0.07 -5.31
CA LEU A 54 -7.67 -0.22 -6.29
C LEU A 54 -6.58 -1.07 -5.64
N ARG A 55 -6.24 -2.20 -6.24
CA ARG A 55 -5.09 -3.03 -5.85
C ARG A 55 -4.23 -3.29 -7.08
N TYR A 56 -2.93 -3.29 -6.92
CA TYR A 56 -2.01 -3.59 -8.02
C TYR A 56 -0.83 -4.42 -7.54
N ASP A 57 -0.22 -5.15 -8.45
CA ASP A 57 1.07 -5.76 -8.24
C ASP A 57 2.14 -4.73 -8.64
N ALA A 58 3.06 -4.42 -7.76
CA ALA A 58 4.15 -3.51 -8.04
C ALA A 58 5.08 -4.10 -9.12
N ARG A 59 5.82 -3.25 -9.79
CA ARG A 59 6.84 -3.64 -10.78
C ARG A 59 7.61 -4.89 -10.34
N GLY A 60 7.71 -5.90 -11.20
CA GLY A 60 8.44 -7.15 -10.96
C GLY A 60 7.76 -8.15 -10.03
N HIS A 61 6.61 -7.82 -9.47
CA HIS A 61 5.89 -8.67 -8.51
C HIS A 61 4.59 -9.22 -9.13
N GLY A 62 4.14 -10.36 -8.61
CA GLY A 62 2.90 -10.99 -9.00
C GLY A 62 2.76 -11.14 -10.51
N ARG A 63 1.79 -10.46 -11.10
CA ARG A 63 1.50 -10.49 -12.53
C ARG A 63 2.09 -9.31 -13.30
N SER A 64 2.70 -8.36 -12.62
CA SER A 64 3.34 -7.19 -13.25
C SER A 64 4.67 -7.54 -13.89
N GLY A 65 4.98 -6.87 -15.00
CA GLY A 65 6.28 -6.91 -15.63
C GLY A 65 7.34 -6.14 -14.85
N GLY A 66 8.59 -6.26 -15.28
CA GLY A 66 9.72 -5.56 -14.65
C GLY A 66 10.98 -5.66 -15.49
N THR A 67 12.03 -5.00 -15.04
CA THR A 67 13.37 -4.99 -15.65
C THR A 67 14.38 -5.64 -14.73
N THR A 68 15.60 -5.85 -15.21
CA THR A 68 16.73 -6.32 -14.41
C THR A 68 17.56 -5.16 -13.79
N ASP A 69 17.11 -3.91 -13.94
CA ASP A 69 17.78 -2.77 -13.32
C ASP A 69 17.31 -2.59 -11.86
N PRO A 70 18.20 -2.72 -10.85
CA PRO A 70 17.85 -2.48 -9.45
C PRO A 70 17.31 -1.08 -9.15
N ALA A 71 17.68 -0.07 -9.95
CA ALA A 71 17.22 1.30 -9.75
C ALA A 71 15.69 1.43 -9.89
N ASP A 72 15.07 0.59 -10.69
CA ASP A 72 13.63 0.55 -10.91
C ASP A 72 12.83 0.07 -9.68
N TYR A 73 13.49 -0.62 -8.74
CA TYR A 73 12.86 -1.20 -7.54
C TYR A 73 13.12 -0.39 -6.26
N ARG A 74 13.78 0.77 -6.39
CA ARG A 74 13.89 1.71 -5.26
C ARG A 74 12.52 2.31 -4.96
N TRP A 75 12.22 2.55 -3.69
CA TRP A 75 10.89 3.05 -3.29
C TRP A 75 10.49 4.37 -3.94
N PRO A 76 11.40 5.35 -4.18
CA PRO A 76 11.04 6.54 -4.96
C PRO A 76 10.66 6.22 -6.43
N ALA A 77 11.20 5.16 -7.02
CA ALA A 77 10.79 4.71 -8.36
C ALA A 77 9.40 4.06 -8.32
N LEU A 78 9.15 3.18 -7.35
CA LEU A 78 7.83 2.58 -7.13
C LEU A 78 6.77 3.63 -6.78
N ALA A 79 7.15 4.72 -6.11
CA ALA A 79 6.25 5.85 -5.83
C ALA A 79 5.82 6.57 -7.11
N ARG A 80 6.73 6.76 -8.08
CA ARG A 80 6.37 7.31 -9.40
C ARG A 80 5.42 6.39 -10.17
N ASP A 81 5.65 5.08 -10.11
CA ASP A 81 4.75 4.10 -10.73
C ASP A 81 3.36 4.16 -10.10
N LEU A 82 3.27 4.25 -8.77
CA LEU A 82 2.01 4.41 -8.05
C LEU A 82 1.27 5.68 -8.47
N LEU A 83 1.94 6.83 -8.48
CA LEU A 83 1.32 8.10 -8.86
C LEU A 83 0.81 8.07 -10.30
N GLY A 84 1.60 7.52 -11.25
CA GLY A 84 1.15 7.32 -12.62
C GLY A 84 -0.06 6.39 -12.75
N LEU A 85 -0.11 5.31 -11.95
CA LEU A 85 -1.29 4.42 -11.90
C LEU A 85 -2.52 5.15 -11.34
N LEU A 86 -2.35 5.95 -10.29
CA LEU A 86 -3.45 6.74 -9.73
C LEU A 86 -3.98 7.76 -10.74
N ASP A 87 -3.10 8.44 -11.49
CA ASP A 87 -3.50 9.40 -12.52
C ASP A 87 -4.27 8.73 -13.66
N HIS A 88 -3.94 7.46 -13.96
CA HIS A 88 -4.63 6.67 -14.96
C HIS A 88 -6.01 6.18 -14.48
N VAL A 89 -6.12 5.70 -13.24
CA VAL A 89 -7.33 5.02 -12.74
C VAL A 89 -8.31 6.00 -12.08
N VAL A 90 -7.79 6.95 -11.29
CA VAL A 90 -8.57 7.91 -10.51
C VAL A 90 -8.01 9.33 -10.65
N PRO A 91 -8.05 9.91 -11.86
CA PRO A 91 -7.44 11.20 -12.15
C PRO A 91 -8.03 12.30 -11.25
N GLY A 92 -7.14 13.05 -10.59
CA GLY A 92 -7.52 14.19 -9.76
C GLY A 92 -8.18 13.85 -8.41
N GLU A 93 -8.46 12.57 -8.12
CA GLU A 93 -9.05 12.18 -6.85
C GLU A 93 -7.98 12.00 -5.76
N ARG A 94 -8.34 12.35 -4.53
CA ARG A 94 -7.57 12.00 -3.33
C ARG A 94 -7.87 10.56 -2.92
N VAL A 95 -6.83 9.80 -2.58
CA VAL A 95 -6.98 8.39 -2.21
C VAL A 95 -6.49 8.13 -0.78
N HIS A 96 -7.03 7.10 -0.15
CA HIS A 96 -6.50 6.55 1.09
C HIS A 96 -5.48 5.45 0.74
N GLY A 97 -4.20 5.67 1.06
CA GLY A 97 -3.14 4.71 0.80
C GLY A 97 -3.01 3.69 1.94
N VAL A 98 -2.94 2.40 1.61
CA VAL A 98 -2.75 1.31 2.58
C VAL A 98 -1.64 0.38 2.07
N GLY A 99 -0.63 0.07 2.89
CA GLY A 99 0.41 -0.85 2.43
C GLY A 99 1.39 -1.28 3.51
N PRO A 100 1.84 -2.56 3.47
CA PRO A 100 2.86 -3.08 4.37
C PRO A 100 4.26 -2.89 3.81
N SER A 101 5.24 -2.72 4.69
CA SER A 101 6.67 -2.82 4.43
C SER A 101 7.11 -1.96 3.23
N MET A 102 7.51 -2.56 2.11
CA MET A 102 7.79 -1.87 0.85
C MET A 102 6.66 -0.93 0.45
N GLY A 103 5.40 -1.36 0.59
CA GLY A 103 4.23 -0.53 0.31
C GLY A 103 4.14 0.70 1.20
N ALA A 104 4.51 0.59 2.48
CA ALA A 104 4.59 1.73 3.39
C ALA A 104 5.68 2.73 2.97
N GLY A 105 6.86 2.23 2.58
CA GLY A 105 7.94 3.06 2.04
C GLY A 105 7.53 3.76 0.74
N THR A 106 6.89 3.04 -0.18
CA THR A 106 6.36 3.59 -1.43
C THR A 106 5.36 4.71 -1.17
N LEU A 107 4.43 4.52 -0.23
CA LEU A 107 3.42 5.53 0.15
C LEU A 107 4.05 6.79 0.73
N LEU A 108 5.05 6.67 1.59
CA LEU A 108 5.75 7.83 2.17
C LEU A 108 6.44 8.65 1.09
N HIS A 109 7.16 8.02 0.17
CA HIS A 109 7.80 8.71 -0.95
C HIS A 109 6.77 9.32 -1.91
N ALA A 110 5.66 8.64 -2.19
CA ALA A 110 4.59 9.17 -3.02
C ALA A 110 3.90 10.39 -2.39
N ALA A 111 3.64 10.34 -1.07
CA ALA A 111 3.01 11.45 -0.34
C ALA A 111 3.92 12.68 -0.24
N LEU A 112 5.25 12.51 -0.25
CA LEU A 112 6.19 13.63 -0.33
C LEU A 112 6.28 14.21 -1.75
N ALA A 113 6.16 13.36 -2.77
CA ALA A 113 6.21 13.78 -4.17
C ALA A 113 4.93 14.51 -4.61
N ASP A 114 3.77 14.02 -4.17
CA ASP A 114 2.46 14.63 -4.42
C ASP A 114 1.57 14.53 -3.16
N PRO A 115 1.71 15.48 -2.22
CA PRO A 115 0.91 15.50 -0.99
C PRO A 115 -0.60 15.64 -1.24
N ALA A 116 -0.99 16.32 -2.32
CA ALA A 116 -2.39 16.56 -2.65
C ALA A 116 -3.13 15.28 -3.07
N ARG A 117 -2.38 14.24 -3.46
CA ARG A 117 -2.93 12.99 -3.96
C ARG A 117 -3.51 12.09 -2.86
N PHE A 118 -3.15 12.33 -1.60
CA PHE A 118 -3.55 11.47 -0.51
C PHE A 118 -4.53 12.16 0.45
N ALA A 119 -5.55 11.42 0.86
CA ALA A 119 -6.49 11.80 1.90
C ALA A 119 -6.03 11.30 3.27
N SER A 120 -5.45 10.10 3.33
CA SER A 120 -4.79 9.54 4.52
C SER A 120 -3.86 8.39 4.13
N LEU A 121 -3.00 7.99 5.07
CA LEU A 121 -2.15 6.81 4.91
C LEU A 121 -2.38 5.81 6.05
N THR A 122 -2.32 4.51 5.72
CA THR A 122 -2.22 3.41 6.69
C THR A 122 -0.95 2.62 6.38
N LEU A 123 0.09 2.88 7.16
CA LEU A 123 1.41 2.30 7.03
C LEU A 123 1.50 1.04 7.88
N MET A 124 1.45 -0.12 7.25
CA MET A 124 1.50 -1.40 7.94
C MET A 124 2.95 -1.90 7.99
N LEU A 125 3.36 -2.40 9.16
CA LEU A 125 4.66 -3.05 9.31
C LEU A 125 5.79 -2.22 8.67
N PRO A 126 6.02 -0.98 9.10
CA PRO A 126 7.08 -0.16 8.53
C PRO A 126 8.41 -0.92 8.57
N PRO A 127 9.17 -0.95 7.46
CA PRO A 127 10.39 -1.74 7.39
C PRO A 127 11.51 -1.15 8.24
N THR A 128 12.63 -1.87 8.36
CA THR A 128 13.88 -1.28 8.86
C THR A 128 14.16 0.02 8.11
N ALA A 129 14.58 1.06 8.83
CA ALA A 129 14.91 2.36 8.27
C ALA A 129 16.08 3.01 9.00
N TRP A 130 16.72 3.97 8.37
CA TRP A 130 17.76 4.80 8.92
C TRP A 130 18.86 3.96 9.61
N GLY A 131 19.02 4.05 10.92
CA GLY A 131 20.04 3.33 11.66
C GLY A 131 19.95 1.80 11.55
N THR A 132 18.73 1.25 11.45
CA THR A 132 18.50 -0.20 11.33
C THR A 132 18.60 -0.69 9.88
N ARG A 133 18.50 0.21 8.89
CA ARG A 133 18.48 -0.13 7.46
C ARG A 133 19.76 -0.76 6.97
N ARG A 134 20.92 -0.30 7.45
CA ARG A 134 22.24 -0.74 6.96
C ARG A 134 22.48 -2.24 7.08
N ALA A 135 22.03 -2.86 8.17
CA ALA A 135 22.15 -4.31 8.36
C ALA A 135 21.25 -5.04 7.34
N ARG A 136 20.01 -4.62 7.22
CA ARG A 136 19.04 -5.22 6.30
C ARG A 136 19.44 -5.08 4.82
N SER A 137 20.05 -3.94 4.44
CA SER A 137 20.59 -3.76 3.08
C SER A 137 21.63 -4.83 2.73
N ARG A 138 22.55 -5.14 3.67
CA ARG A 138 23.53 -6.21 3.48
C ARG A 138 22.87 -7.59 3.39
N ASP A 139 21.78 -7.83 4.14
CA ASP A 139 21.02 -9.08 4.03
C ASP A 139 20.40 -9.23 2.65
N TYR A 140 19.79 -8.17 2.12
CA TYR A 140 19.23 -8.19 0.76
C TYR A 140 20.29 -8.41 -0.31
N GLU A 141 21.48 -7.81 -0.20
CA GLU A 141 22.59 -8.06 -1.13
C GLU A 141 23.04 -9.54 -1.08
N ARG A 142 23.20 -10.11 0.13
CA ARG A 142 23.54 -11.54 0.29
C ARG A 142 22.46 -12.44 -0.31
N SER A 143 21.18 -12.13 -0.06
CA SER A 143 20.06 -12.88 -0.61
C SER A 143 20.02 -12.78 -2.14
N ALA A 144 20.29 -11.61 -2.72
CA ALA A 144 20.37 -11.44 -4.17
C ALA A 144 21.47 -12.34 -4.78
N SER A 145 22.66 -12.33 -4.18
CA SER A 145 23.78 -13.17 -4.64
C SER A 145 23.50 -14.68 -4.48
N ALA A 146 22.83 -15.07 -3.38
CA ALA A 146 22.43 -16.46 -3.17
C ALA A 146 21.39 -16.91 -4.22
N VAL A 147 20.42 -16.06 -4.55
CA VAL A 147 19.42 -16.36 -5.59
C VAL A 147 20.08 -16.50 -6.98
N GLU A 148 21.08 -15.68 -7.28
CA GLU A 148 21.83 -15.78 -8.55
C GLU A 148 22.64 -17.11 -8.65
N ALA A 149 23.19 -17.56 -7.53
CA ALA A 149 24.00 -18.79 -7.49
C ALA A 149 23.12 -20.05 -7.45
N ASP A 150 22.10 -20.08 -6.61
CA ASP A 150 21.39 -21.30 -6.21
C ASP A 150 19.88 -21.24 -6.51
N GLY A 151 19.41 -20.15 -7.11
CA GLY A 151 17.99 -19.95 -7.43
C GLY A 151 17.16 -19.53 -6.23
N VAL A 152 15.84 -19.42 -6.44
CA VAL A 152 14.88 -18.93 -5.43
C VAL A 152 14.84 -19.80 -4.17
N ALA A 153 15.15 -21.09 -4.29
CA ALA A 153 15.21 -22.03 -3.16
C ALA A 153 16.22 -21.60 -2.08
N ALA A 154 17.23 -20.80 -2.43
CA ALA A 154 18.17 -20.24 -1.46
C ALA A 154 17.53 -19.32 -0.41
N LEU A 155 16.30 -18.85 -0.67
CA LEU A 155 15.53 -18.04 0.29
C LEU A 155 14.67 -18.87 1.25
N ASP A 156 14.49 -20.17 0.98
CA ASP A 156 13.67 -21.09 1.78
C ASP A 156 14.43 -21.65 2.99
N ALA A 157 15.24 -20.85 3.67
CA ALA A 157 15.77 -21.22 4.97
C ALA A 157 14.59 -21.32 5.96
N GLY A 158 14.12 -22.54 6.19
CA GLY A 158 12.94 -22.90 6.98
C GLY A 158 12.99 -22.33 8.39
N ALA A 159 12.50 -21.10 8.55
CA ALA A 159 12.23 -20.55 9.87
C ALA A 159 11.06 -21.31 10.49
N ASP A 160 11.17 -21.77 11.74
CA ASP A 160 10.07 -22.39 12.46
C ASP A 160 8.97 -21.36 12.77
N ASP A 161 7.74 -21.81 13.02
CA ASP A 161 6.64 -20.92 13.42
C ASP A 161 6.97 -20.19 14.73
N ALA A 162 7.82 -20.79 15.56
CA ALA A 162 8.33 -20.19 16.79
C ALA A 162 9.23 -18.97 16.55
N ASP A 163 9.90 -18.89 15.40
CA ASP A 163 10.79 -17.77 15.01
C ASP A 163 10.00 -16.59 14.44
N LEU A 164 8.71 -16.78 14.16
CA LEU A 164 7.86 -15.72 13.66
C LEU A 164 7.49 -14.73 14.77
N PRO A 165 7.33 -13.45 14.42
CA PRO A 165 6.71 -12.47 15.33
C PRO A 165 5.42 -13.04 15.93
N PRO A 166 5.15 -12.87 17.23
CA PRO A 166 3.97 -13.48 17.87
C PRO A 166 2.66 -13.21 17.13
N ALA A 167 2.46 -11.99 16.65
CA ALA A 167 1.28 -11.58 15.89
C ALA A 167 1.20 -12.19 14.47
N ALA A 168 2.28 -12.78 13.96
CA ALA A 168 2.33 -13.42 12.64
C ALA A 168 2.08 -14.94 12.70
N ARG A 169 2.10 -15.55 13.89
CA ARG A 169 1.96 -17.00 14.05
C ARG A 169 0.60 -17.50 13.53
N GLY A 170 0.59 -18.74 13.02
CA GLY A 170 -0.61 -19.37 12.46
C GLY A 170 -1.06 -18.78 11.11
N ARG A 171 -0.26 -17.93 10.47
CA ARG A 171 -0.52 -17.44 9.11
C ARG A 171 0.02 -18.44 8.09
N PRO A 172 -0.65 -18.60 6.92
CA PRO A 172 -0.12 -19.42 5.85
C PRO A 172 1.28 -18.94 5.42
N ARG A 173 2.20 -19.88 5.27
CA ARG A 173 3.51 -19.63 4.69
C ARG A 173 3.42 -19.72 3.18
N THR A 174 4.01 -18.77 2.50
CA THR A 174 4.02 -18.70 1.05
C THR A 174 5.39 -18.22 0.60
N GLY A 175 5.96 -18.85 -0.42
CA GLY A 175 7.17 -18.37 -1.07
C GLY A 175 6.99 -17.00 -1.73
N PRO A 176 8.08 -16.41 -2.22
CA PRO A 176 8.03 -15.16 -2.99
C PRO A 176 7.08 -15.27 -4.19
N ASP A 177 6.29 -14.22 -4.43
CA ASP A 177 5.42 -14.11 -5.63
C ASP A 177 6.00 -13.06 -6.59
N VAL A 178 7.17 -13.40 -7.12
CA VAL A 178 7.97 -12.61 -8.06
C VAL A 178 8.56 -13.53 -9.11
N ARG A 179 8.89 -12.99 -10.27
CA ARG A 179 9.64 -13.74 -11.28
C ARG A 179 11.06 -14.00 -10.78
N ALA A 180 11.54 -15.25 -10.92
CA ALA A 180 12.84 -15.67 -10.44
C ALA A 180 14.00 -14.86 -11.05
N ASP A 181 13.88 -14.51 -12.34
CA ASP A 181 14.87 -13.74 -13.09
C ASP A 181 14.96 -12.26 -12.65
N LEU A 182 13.92 -11.73 -12.04
CA LEU A 182 13.89 -10.35 -11.54
C LEU A 182 14.22 -10.22 -10.05
N LEU A 183 14.15 -11.33 -9.30
CA LEU A 183 14.29 -11.31 -7.85
C LEU A 183 15.63 -10.72 -7.36
N PRO A 184 16.81 -10.99 -7.98
CA PRO A 184 18.06 -10.34 -7.58
C PRO A 184 18.02 -8.82 -7.74
N ALA A 185 17.45 -8.30 -8.82
CA ALA A 185 17.32 -6.87 -9.06
C ALA A 185 16.36 -6.22 -8.04
N ILE A 186 15.24 -6.88 -7.73
CA ILE A 186 14.27 -6.45 -6.72
C ILE A 186 14.94 -6.34 -5.34
N LEU A 187 15.71 -7.35 -4.94
CA LEU A 187 16.42 -7.37 -3.65
C LEU A 187 17.49 -6.27 -3.58
N ARG A 188 18.26 -6.05 -4.65
CA ARG A 188 19.24 -4.96 -4.72
C ARG A 188 18.61 -3.58 -4.72
N GLY A 189 17.48 -3.40 -5.40
CA GLY A 189 16.70 -2.17 -5.32
C GLY A 189 16.22 -1.88 -3.90
N ALA A 190 15.74 -2.93 -3.20
CA ALA A 190 15.38 -2.83 -1.79
C ALA A 190 16.60 -2.56 -0.90
N ALA A 191 17.78 -3.09 -1.20
CA ALA A 191 19.02 -2.80 -0.48
C ALA A 191 19.47 -1.34 -0.63
N ALA A 192 19.24 -0.77 -1.81
CA ALA A 192 19.69 0.58 -2.21
C ALA A 192 18.66 1.69 -1.93
N THR A 193 17.67 1.45 -1.04
CA THR A 193 16.63 2.42 -0.71
C THR A 193 16.37 2.47 0.80
N ASP A 194 15.80 3.57 1.27
CA ASP A 194 15.40 3.78 2.67
C ASP A 194 14.07 4.53 2.72
N LEU A 195 13.48 4.68 3.90
CA LEU A 195 12.40 5.64 4.16
C LEU A 195 12.94 7.07 3.96
N PRO A 196 12.05 8.05 3.70
CA PRO A 196 12.44 9.46 3.71
C PRO A 196 13.18 9.84 5.00
N ALA A 197 14.02 10.84 4.93
CA ALA A 197 14.71 11.34 6.13
C ALA A 197 13.68 11.77 7.19
N PRO A 198 13.96 11.56 8.49
CA PRO A 198 13.00 11.89 9.56
C PRO A 198 12.47 13.33 9.48
N GLU A 199 13.30 14.27 9.04
CA GLU A 199 12.96 15.68 8.89
C GLU A 199 11.98 15.94 7.73
N GLU A 200 12.01 15.10 6.69
CA GLU A 200 11.11 15.21 5.55
C GLU A 200 9.69 14.74 5.91
N LEU A 201 9.56 13.82 6.88
CA LEU A 201 8.28 13.26 7.29
C LEU A 201 7.32 14.33 7.84
N GLU A 202 7.84 15.41 8.42
CA GLU A 202 7.05 16.53 8.94
C GLU A 202 6.22 17.25 7.85
N ARG A 203 6.59 17.07 6.59
CA ARG A 203 5.85 17.62 5.43
C ARG A 203 4.61 16.79 5.07
N ILE A 204 4.46 15.58 5.61
CA ILE A 204 3.29 14.73 5.40
C ILE A 204 2.25 15.09 6.47
N THR A 205 1.34 16.00 6.14
CA THR A 205 0.35 16.54 7.08
C THR A 205 -0.98 15.79 7.08
N VAL A 206 -1.19 14.87 6.13
CA VAL A 206 -2.41 14.03 6.10
C VAL A 206 -2.45 13.07 7.29
N PRO A 207 -3.65 12.66 7.75
CA PRO A 207 -3.76 11.68 8.83
C PRO A 207 -3.07 10.36 8.50
N VAL A 208 -2.21 9.88 9.40
CA VAL A 208 -1.48 8.62 9.24
C VAL A 208 -1.84 7.64 10.35
N GLN A 209 -2.14 6.38 10.00
CA GLN A 209 -2.18 5.26 10.93
C GLN A 209 -0.95 4.40 10.71
N VAL A 210 -0.14 4.22 11.73
CA VAL A 210 0.95 3.25 11.74
C VAL A 210 0.47 1.98 12.44
N LEU A 211 0.60 0.83 11.77
CA LEU A 211 0.26 -0.49 12.29
C LEU A 211 1.53 -1.32 12.35
N ALA A 212 1.95 -1.72 13.53
CA ALA A 212 3.15 -2.51 13.77
C ALA A 212 2.82 -3.76 14.58
N TRP A 213 3.76 -4.67 14.69
CA TRP A 213 3.72 -5.79 15.64
C TRP A 213 5.04 -5.94 16.39
N THR A 214 5.01 -6.69 17.49
CA THR A 214 6.18 -6.90 18.32
C THR A 214 7.10 -8.00 17.77
N GLY A 215 8.39 -7.92 18.08
CA GLY A 215 9.34 -9.02 17.89
C GLY A 215 9.73 -9.31 16.44
N ASP A 216 9.63 -8.34 15.53
CA ASP A 216 10.00 -8.47 14.11
C ASP A 216 11.27 -7.66 13.79
N PRO A 217 12.43 -8.33 13.59
CA PRO A 217 13.65 -7.63 13.20
C PRO A 217 13.57 -6.96 11.82
N GLY A 218 12.68 -7.45 10.95
CA GLY A 218 12.46 -6.87 9.62
C GLY A 218 11.59 -5.62 9.63
N HIS A 219 10.74 -5.49 10.67
CA HIS A 219 9.78 -4.39 10.85
C HIS A 219 9.84 -3.91 12.31
N PRO A 220 10.95 -3.30 12.74
CA PRO A 220 11.20 -3.01 14.14
C PRO A 220 10.26 -1.93 14.67
N GLU A 221 9.80 -2.10 15.91
CA GLU A 221 8.95 -1.15 16.61
C GLU A 221 9.56 0.26 16.64
N SER A 222 10.89 0.37 16.70
CA SER A 222 11.60 1.65 16.67
C SER A 222 11.32 2.47 15.41
N THR A 223 11.18 1.83 14.24
CA THR A 223 10.76 2.55 13.03
C THR A 223 9.34 3.07 13.16
N ALA A 224 8.41 2.25 13.67
CA ALA A 224 7.03 2.66 13.89
C ALA A 224 6.89 3.81 14.90
N GLN A 225 7.69 3.78 15.96
CA GLN A 225 7.75 4.84 16.97
C GLN A 225 8.29 6.15 16.38
N THR A 226 9.39 6.09 15.61
CA THR A 226 9.93 7.27 14.93
C THR A 226 8.91 7.87 13.95
N LEU A 227 8.20 7.05 13.18
CA LEU A 227 7.12 7.52 12.30
C LEU A 227 6.00 8.21 13.10
N ARG A 228 5.62 7.64 14.26
CA ARG A 228 4.62 8.24 15.14
C ARG A 228 5.07 9.60 15.69
N GLU A 229 6.34 9.76 15.97
CA GLU A 229 6.92 11.00 16.52
C GLU A 229 7.10 12.10 15.48
N ARG A 230 7.49 11.71 14.24
CA ARG A 230 7.84 12.67 13.17
C ARG A 230 6.69 13.07 12.26
N LEU A 231 5.67 12.23 12.13
CA LEU A 231 4.49 12.54 11.31
C LEU A 231 3.49 13.35 12.15
N PRO A 232 3.12 14.59 11.76
CA PRO A 232 2.32 15.50 12.58
C PRO A 232 0.95 14.96 13.00
N ALA A 233 0.33 14.14 12.16
CA ALA A 233 -1.02 13.61 12.36
C ALA A 233 -1.03 12.07 12.43
N ALA A 234 -0.01 11.46 13.07
CA ALA A 234 0.10 10.01 13.15
C ALA A 234 -0.49 9.43 14.44
N ALA A 235 -1.10 8.25 14.32
CA ALA A 235 -1.43 7.34 15.42
C ALA A 235 -0.70 6.01 15.23
N LEU A 236 -0.30 5.36 16.31
CA LEU A 236 0.39 4.07 16.31
C LEU A 236 -0.46 3.03 17.03
N SER A 237 -0.56 1.83 16.44
CA SER A 237 -1.12 0.64 17.08
C SER A 237 -0.15 -0.51 16.90
N ILE A 238 0.19 -1.20 18.00
CA ILE A 238 1.13 -2.33 18.01
C ILE A 238 0.37 -3.59 18.38
N ALA A 239 0.43 -4.61 17.51
CA ALA A 239 -0.14 -5.93 17.73
C ALA A 239 0.87 -6.84 18.42
N ALA A 240 0.45 -7.52 19.48
CA ALA A 240 1.24 -8.53 20.17
C ALA A 240 0.76 -9.96 19.89
N THR A 241 -0.46 -10.10 19.40
CA THR A 241 -1.12 -11.38 19.13
C THR A 241 -1.73 -11.41 17.72
N PRO A 242 -2.01 -12.60 17.15
CA PRO A 242 -2.74 -12.71 15.89
C PRO A 242 -4.11 -12.03 15.91
N ASP A 243 -4.79 -12.05 17.05
CA ASP A 243 -6.12 -11.44 17.20
C ASP A 243 -6.06 -9.92 17.10
N ASP A 244 -4.98 -9.29 17.57
CA ASP A 244 -4.79 -7.83 17.43
C ASP A 244 -4.73 -7.44 15.95
N VAL A 245 -4.15 -8.28 15.09
CA VAL A 245 -4.06 -8.00 13.65
C VAL A 245 -5.43 -8.10 12.97
N VAL A 246 -6.35 -8.92 13.48
CA VAL A 246 -7.73 -9.00 12.98
C VAL A 246 -8.44 -7.65 13.11
N TRP A 247 -8.10 -6.85 14.11
CA TRP A 247 -8.67 -5.52 14.32
C TRP A 247 -8.18 -4.46 13.33
N TRP A 248 -7.09 -4.69 12.61
CA TRP A 248 -6.54 -3.69 11.69
C TRP A 248 -7.52 -3.27 10.59
N SER A 249 -8.30 -4.20 10.05
CA SER A 249 -9.35 -3.87 9.07
C SER A 249 -10.46 -3.01 9.65
N ARG A 250 -10.80 -3.22 10.93
CA ARG A 250 -11.80 -2.40 11.64
C ARG A 250 -11.26 -1.00 11.94
N LEU A 251 -9.97 -0.88 12.30
CA LEU A 251 -9.30 0.41 12.47
C LEU A 251 -9.29 1.20 11.15
N LEU A 252 -8.95 0.54 10.05
CA LEU A 252 -9.00 1.16 8.72
C LEU A 252 -10.42 1.64 8.39
N ALA A 253 -11.43 0.77 8.52
CA ALA A 253 -12.82 1.12 8.26
C ALA A 253 -13.32 2.29 9.13
N ALA A 254 -12.95 2.35 10.40
CA ALA A 254 -13.31 3.45 11.30
C ALA A 254 -12.68 4.79 10.87
N ARG A 255 -11.43 4.76 10.37
CA ARG A 255 -10.77 5.97 9.86
C ARG A 255 -11.40 6.47 8.57
N LEU A 256 -11.72 5.58 7.65
CA LEU A 256 -12.36 5.97 6.38
C LEU A 256 -13.72 6.62 6.63
N ARG A 257 -14.56 6.06 7.51
CA ARG A 257 -15.84 6.69 7.91
C ARG A 257 -15.65 8.06 8.56
N ARG A 258 -14.63 8.22 9.43
CA ARG A 258 -14.34 9.51 10.07
C ARG A 258 -13.90 10.56 9.06
N TRP A 259 -13.18 10.14 8.01
CA TRP A 259 -12.78 11.03 6.92
C TRP A 259 -14.00 11.55 6.16
N GLU A 260 -14.93 10.69 5.76
CA GLU A 260 -16.18 11.10 5.07
C GLU A 260 -16.97 12.16 5.84
N THR A 261 -16.95 12.08 7.18
CA THR A 261 -17.67 13.07 8.03
C THR A 261 -16.92 14.40 8.20
N LEU A 262 -15.63 14.47 7.90
CA LEU A 262 -14.77 15.64 8.11
C LEU A 262 -14.36 16.34 6.81
N ASP A 263 -14.49 15.70 5.65
CA ASP A 263 -14.18 16.29 4.35
C ASP A 263 -15.45 16.89 3.74
N PRO A 264 -15.60 18.24 3.72
CA PRO A 264 -16.77 18.90 3.17
C PRO A 264 -16.89 18.78 1.64
N THR A 265 -15.89 18.21 0.96
CA THR A 265 -15.91 17.97 -0.49
C THR A 265 -16.57 16.66 -0.88
N VAL A 266 -16.85 15.77 0.09
CA VAL A 266 -17.66 14.58 -0.12
C VAL A 266 -19.12 14.98 -0.05
N ASP A 267 -19.83 15.06 -1.19
CA ASP A 267 -21.25 15.36 -1.31
C ASP A 267 -22.09 14.29 -0.56
N GLY A 268 -22.40 14.58 0.68
CA GLY A 268 -23.17 13.75 1.63
C GLY A 268 -23.69 14.60 2.80
N GLY A 269 -24.00 15.88 2.56
CA GLY A 269 -24.64 16.73 3.57
C GLY A 269 -26.02 16.18 3.96
N PRO A 270 -26.44 16.32 5.24
CA PRO A 270 -27.76 15.91 5.70
C PRO A 270 -28.82 16.61 4.86
N ALA A 271 -29.84 15.87 4.45
CA ALA A 271 -31.00 16.38 3.71
C ALA A 271 -31.63 17.56 4.46
N GLY A 272 -31.17 18.75 4.13
CA GLY A 272 -31.75 20.01 4.61
C GLY A 272 -33.13 20.23 3.96
N VAL A 273 -34.11 20.48 4.80
CA VAL A 273 -35.48 20.86 4.51
C VAL A 273 -35.54 21.78 3.26
N ARG A 274 -36.15 21.28 2.19
CA ARG A 274 -36.47 22.10 1.01
C ARG A 274 -37.75 22.86 1.29
N GLU A 275 -37.67 24.17 1.46
CA GLU A 275 -38.79 25.05 1.22
C GLU A 275 -39.17 25.04 -0.26
N ALA A 276 -40.44 24.80 -0.54
CA ALA A 276 -40.99 24.72 -1.88
C ALA A 276 -41.10 26.13 -2.50
N THR A 277 -40.28 26.43 -3.51
CA THR A 277 -40.60 27.47 -4.50
C THR A 277 -40.37 26.88 -5.89
N GLY A 278 -41.44 26.97 -6.72
CA GLY A 278 -41.54 26.28 -7.99
C GLY A 278 -40.57 26.80 -9.05
N GLY A 279 -40.00 25.86 -9.82
CA GLY A 279 -39.21 26.11 -11.02
C GLY A 279 -39.01 24.80 -11.80
N ARG A 280 -39.39 24.80 -13.08
CA ARG A 280 -39.42 23.66 -14.00
C ARG A 280 -38.08 22.90 -14.13
N PRO A 281 -38.11 21.58 -14.39
CA PRO A 281 -36.92 20.77 -14.47
C PRO A 281 -36.15 21.00 -15.78
N ARG A 282 -34.85 21.20 -15.69
CA ARG A 282 -33.89 21.03 -16.81
C ARG A 282 -33.07 19.78 -16.58
N GLY A 283 -33.04 19.00 -17.60
CA GLY A 283 -32.28 17.81 -17.98
C GLY A 283 -31.29 17.21 -17.00
N ASP A 284 -31.56 15.95 -16.67
CA ASP A 284 -30.65 15.00 -15.99
C ASP A 284 -29.31 14.91 -16.71
N ARG A 285 -28.24 15.47 -16.11
CA ARG A 285 -26.91 14.98 -16.33
C ARG A 285 -26.68 13.87 -15.32
N VAL A 286 -26.84 12.63 -15.73
CA VAL A 286 -26.34 11.45 -15.04
C VAL A 286 -24.82 11.61 -14.99
N GLY A 287 -24.28 11.94 -13.81
CA GLY A 287 -22.86 11.93 -13.56
C GLY A 287 -22.35 10.49 -13.67
N VAL A 288 -21.72 10.18 -14.80
CA VAL A 288 -21.04 8.88 -14.98
C VAL A 288 -19.84 8.87 -14.08
N SER A 289 -19.85 8.01 -13.05
CA SER A 289 -18.69 7.76 -12.21
C SER A 289 -17.50 7.39 -13.09
N PRO A 290 -16.33 8.03 -12.95
CA PRO A 290 -15.15 7.72 -13.75
C PRO A 290 -14.71 6.25 -13.65
N TRP A 291 -15.22 5.53 -12.64
CA TRP A 291 -14.97 4.10 -12.44
C TRP A 291 -15.83 3.20 -13.32
N LYS A 292 -17.04 3.61 -13.72
CA LYS A 292 -17.97 2.75 -14.48
C LYS A 292 -17.79 2.79 -16.00
N GLY A 293 -17.17 3.82 -16.56
CA GLY A 293 -17.19 4.06 -17.99
C GLY A 293 -16.01 3.50 -18.79
N ARG A 294 -14.95 3.00 -18.18
CA ARG A 294 -13.72 2.67 -18.91
C ARG A 294 -13.30 1.21 -18.93
N TRP A 295 -13.97 0.32 -18.16
CA TRP A 295 -13.40 -1.00 -17.90
C TRP A 295 -14.31 -2.19 -18.17
N PHE A 296 -15.56 -1.95 -18.56
CA PHE A 296 -16.55 -3.02 -18.78
C PHE A 296 -16.90 -3.32 -20.24
N ASP A 297 -16.32 -2.61 -21.22
CA ASP A 297 -16.56 -2.84 -22.65
C ASP A 297 -15.37 -3.52 -23.36
N SER A 298 -14.86 -4.58 -22.80
CA SER A 298 -13.99 -5.51 -23.55
C SER A 298 -14.26 -6.92 -23.04
N GLY A 299 -15.20 -7.57 -23.76
CA GLY A 299 -15.47 -9.00 -23.68
C GLY A 299 -14.30 -9.85 -24.15
#